data_bb8069642077e154b06b79b894509d8b
#
_entry.id   bb8069642077e154b06b79b894509d8b
#
_cell.length_a   1.000
_cell.length_b   1.000
_cell.length_c   1.000
_cell.angle_alpha   90.00
_cell.angle_beta   90.00
_cell.angle_gamma   90.00
#
_symmetry.space_group_name_H-M   'P 1'
#
loop_
_entity.id
_entity.type
_entity.pdbx_description
1 polymer ?
#
loop_
_entity_poly.entity_id
_entity_poly.type
_entity_poly.pdbx_seq_one_letter_code
_entity_poly.pdbx_strand_id
1 'polypeptide(L)'
;MSNFILIDGSYYCFYRYFAIEQWFRLAKKDEKIEDPFQNALFVEKFRKTFVEKIGETVKKLKVDNPIIIVGKDCPRKEIWRMKLFPEYKGNRGQDDGFMGGPFFKMAYEDNLFEKGGVKLRLSYDTLEADDCIAIAAKYILDKWEDANIWIIASDMDYLQIASDRVKIYNLKHKDITESKNCFKDAEKDLFCKI
;
A
#
# COMPACT_ATOMS: atom_id res chain seq x y z
N MET A 1 -13.22 -10.50 -18.87
CA MET A 1 -11.95 -9.83 -18.52
C MET A 1 -11.91 -9.72 -17.02
N SER A 2 -10.89 -10.32 -16.41
CA SER A 2 -10.77 -10.41 -14.95
C SER A 2 -9.89 -9.26 -14.44
N ASN A 3 -10.43 -8.37 -13.62
CA ASN A 3 -9.74 -7.17 -13.14
C ASN A 3 -9.35 -7.32 -11.66
N PHE A 4 -8.11 -7.02 -11.33
CA PHE A 4 -7.58 -7.11 -9.98
C PHE A 4 -6.93 -5.78 -9.55
N ILE A 5 -7.19 -5.35 -8.31
CA ILE A 5 -6.48 -4.25 -7.69
C ILE A 5 -5.71 -4.82 -6.49
N LEU A 6 -4.39 -4.70 -6.52
CA LEU A 6 -3.51 -5.13 -5.44
C LEU A 6 -3.01 -3.90 -4.69
N ILE A 7 -3.28 -3.82 -3.39
CA ILE A 7 -2.94 -2.65 -2.57
C ILE A 7 -1.78 -3.00 -1.65
N ASP A 8 -0.71 -2.22 -1.70
CA ASP A 8 0.30 -2.23 -0.65
C ASP A 8 -0.30 -1.65 0.63
N GLY A 9 -0.51 -2.53 1.62
CA GLY A 9 -1.23 -2.18 2.84
C GLY A 9 -0.49 -1.15 3.69
N SER A 10 0.82 -1.29 3.81
CA SER A 10 1.63 -0.33 4.57
C SER A 10 1.66 1.02 3.89
N TYR A 11 1.89 1.08 2.58
CA TYR A 11 1.82 2.33 1.83
C TYR A 11 0.45 3.01 1.99
N TYR A 12 -0.65 2.23 1.89
CA TYR A 12 -2.00 2.77 2.05
C TYR A 12 -2.20 3.35 3.45
N CYS A 13 -1.81 2.61 4.50
CA CYS A 13 -1.92 3.07 5.89
C CYS A 13 -1.14 4.37 6.13
N PHE A 14 0.14 4.42 5.71
CA PHE A 14 0.97 5.63 5.83
C PHE A 14 0.32 6.82 5.12
N TYR A 15 -0.08 6.63 3.88
CA TYR A 15 -0.68 7.71 3.10
C TYR A 15 -1.98 8.25 3.74
N ARG A 16 -2.82 7.36 4.28
CA ARG A 16 -4.06 7.77 4.97
C ARG A 16 -3.78 8.49 6.27
N TYR A 17 -2.83 8.00 7.06
CA TYR A 17 -2.43 8.65 8.29
C TYR A 17 -1.93 10.08 8.05
N PHE A 18 -0.95 10.25 7.19
CA PHE A 18 -0.40 11.57 6.90
C PHE A 18 -1.40 12.52 6.22
N ALA A 19 -2.32 11.99 5.43
CA ALA A 19 -3.38 12.81 4.83
C ALA A 19 -4.32 13.38 5.90
N ILE A 20 -4.65 12.62 6.96
CA ILE A 20 -5.47 13.09 8.06
C ILE A 20 -4.68 14.05 8.96
N GLU A 21 -3.42 13.75 9.24
CA GLU A 21 -2.54 14.64 9.99
C GLU A 21 -2.44 16.01 9.30
N GLN A 22 -2.21 16.03 8.00
CA GLN A 22 -2.18 17.25 7.22
C GLN A 22 -3.53 17.99 7.25
N TRP A 23 -4.63 17.27 7.08
CA TRP A 23 -5.96 17.85 7.18
C TRP A 23 -6.21 18.47 8.54
N PHE A 24 -5.88 17.76 9.63
CA PHE A 24 -6.08 18.24 10.98
C PHE A 24 -5.28 19.52 11.24
N ARG A 25 -4.01 19.53 10.87
CA ARG A 25 -3.13 20.69 11.00
C ARG A 25 -3.65 21.92 10.25
N LEU A 26 -4.31 21.73 9.11
CA LEU A 26 -4.89 22.82 8.32
C LEU A 26 -6.24 23.28 8.85
N ALA A 27 -7.07 22.36 9.34
CA ALA A 27 -8.43 22.64 9.80
C ALA A 27 -8.48 23.13 11.25
N LYS A 28 -7.49 22.75 12.06
CA LYS A 28 -7.40 22.98 13.49
C LYS A 28 -6.06 23.64 13.88
N LYS A 29 -5.78 24.79 13.26
CA LYS A 29 -4.47 25.48 13.35
C LYS A 29 -4.00 25.76 14.77
N ASP A 30 -4.95 26.02 15.68
CA ASP A 30 -4.70 26.39 17.08
C ASP A 30 -4.67 25.18 18.03
N GLU A 31 -4.96 23.98 17.51
CA GLU A 31 -4.96 22.75 18.31
C GLU A 31 -3.69 21.93 18.02
N LYS A 32 -2.84 21.75 19.02
CA LYS A 32 -1.75 20.76 18.96
C LYS A 32 -2.28 19.40 19.36
N ILE A 33 -2.01 18.38 18.56
CA ILE A 33 -2.29 16.99 18.92
C ILE A 33 -1.03 16.42 19.56
N GLU A 34 -1.11 16.05 20.83
CA GLU A 34 -0.04 15.32 21.51
C GLU A 34 -0.07 13.84 21.14
N ASP A 35 -1.26 13.23 21.17
CA ASP A 35 -1.50 11.85 20.74
C ASP A 35 -2.72 11.79 19.79
N PRO A 36 -2.50 11.59 18.48
CA PRO A 36 -3.58 11.50 17.50
C PRO A 36 -4.56 10.35 17.79
N PHE A 37 -4.11 9.27 18.42
CA PHE A 37 -4.97 8.11 18.69
C PHE A 37 -5.93 8.34 19.86
N GLN A 38 -5.63 9.28 20.75
CA GLN A 38 -6.53 9.74 21.83
C GLN A 38 -7.50 10.84 21.34
N ASN A 39 -7.28 11.40 20.16
CA ASN A 39 -8.18 12.41 19.61
C ASN A 39 -9.34 11.77 18.85
N ALA A 40 -10.54 11.81 19.42
CA ALA A 40 -11.74 11.18 18.84
C ALA A 40 -12.04 11.65 17.41
N LEU A 41 -11.88 12.96 17.13
CA LEU A 41 -12.14 13.52 15.80
C LEU A 41 -11.12 12.98 14.76
N PHE A 42 -9.86 12.86 15.15
CA PHE A 42 -8.82 12.31 14.28
C PHE A 42 -9.10 10.84 13.96
N VAL A 43 -9.41 10.04 15.00
CA VAL A 43 -9.73 8.61 14.86
C VAL A 43 -10.96 8.39 13.98
N GLU A 44 -12.05 9.13 14.22
CA GLU A 44 -13.26 9.04 13.42
C GLU A 44 -12.99 9.41 11.95
N LYS A 45 -12.28 10.51 11.72
CA LYS A 45 -11.92 10.97 10.39
C LYS A 45 -11.04 9.96 9.66
N PHE A 46 -10.07 9.37 10.37
CA PHE A 46 -9.23 8.32 9.81
C PHE A 46 -10.08 7.12 9.38
N ARG A 47 -10.91 6.55 10.27
CA ARG A 47 -11.78 5.41 9.97
C ARG A 47 -12.65 5.66 8.75
N LYS A 48 -13.36 6.77 8.75
CA LYS A 48 -14.28 7.14 7.66
C LYS A 48 -13.54 7.24 6.33
N THR A 49 -12.51 8.08 6.28
CA THR A 49 -11.81 8.34 5.02
C THR A 49 -10.96 7.15 4.57
N PHE A 50 -10.46 6.31 5.49
CA PHE A 50 -9.76 5.09 5.14
C PHE A 50 -10.63 4.18 4.27
N VAL A 51 -11.85 3.93 4.71
CA VAL A 51 -12.84 3.09 4.01
C VAL A 51 -13.28 3.72 2.69
N GLU A 52 -13.71 5.00 2.73
CA GLU A 52 -14.24 5.70 1.55
C GLU A 52 -13.22 5.79 0.41
N LYS A 53 -11.94 6.02 0.73
CA LYS A 53 -10.91 6.27 -0.27
C LYS A 53 -10.48 5.02 -1.05
N ILE A 54 -10.75 3.82 -0.58
CA ILE A 54 -10.57 2.60 -1.37
C ILE A 54 -11.53 2.63 -2.56
N GLY A 55 -12.82 2.84 -2.31
CA GLY A 55 -13.81 2.92 -3.39
C GLY A 55 -13.60 4.09 -4.34
N GLU A 56 -13.14 5.24 -3.84
CA GLU A 56 -12.77 6.39 -4.69
C GLU A 56 -11.58 6.06 -5.62
N THR A 57 -10.59 5.32 -5.12
CA THR A 57 -9.45 4.88 -5.93
C THR A 57 -9.91 4.00 -7.08
N VAL A 58 -10.77 3.01 -6.81
CA VAL A 58 -11.35 2.15 -7.85
C VAL A 58 -12.06 2.97 -8.93
N LYS A 59 -12.91 3.91 -8.51
CA LYS A 59 -13.65 4.79 -9.42
C LYS A 59 -12.73 5.65 -10.30
N LYS A 60 -11.66 6.20 -9.70
CA LYS A 60 -10.69 7.04 -10.43
C LYS A 60 -9.86 6.26 -11.42
N LEU A 61 -9.51 5.03 -11.11
CA LEU A 61 -8.82 4.12 -12.02
C LEU A 61 -9.72 3.62 -13.16
N LYS A 62 -11.04 3.82 -13.06
CA LYS A 62 -12.03 3.35 -14.04
C LYS A 62 -11.94 1.85 -14.30
N VAL A 63 -11.72 1.08 -13.23
CA VAL A 63 -11.62 -0.38 -13.30
C VAL A 63 -12.99 -0.98 -12.97
N ASP A 64 -13.56 -1.72 -13.90
CA ASP A 64 -14.86 -2.33 -13.73
C ASP A 64 -14.79 -3.60 -12.90
N ASN A 65 -15.62 -3.67 -11.85
CA ASN A 65 -15.79 -4.84 -10.97
C ASN A 65 -14.48 -5.54 -10.53
N PRO A 66 -13.49 -4.82 -10.00
CA PRO A 66 -12.24 -5.45 -9.63
C PRO A 66 -12.37 -6.33 -8.38
N ILE A 67 -11.59 -7.40 -8.34
CA ILE A 67 -11.27 -8.10 -7.10
C ILE A 67 -10.15 -7.32 -6.41
N ILE A 68 -10.45 -6.75 -5.25
CA ILE A 68 -9.48 -5.94 -4.48
C ILE A 68 -8.80 -6.82 -3.45
N ILE A 69 -7.47 -6.81 -3.47
CA ILE A 69 -6.61 -7.60 -2.59
C ILE A 69 -5.63 -6.65 -1.90
N VAL A 70 -5.33 -6.87 -0.62
CA VAL A 70 -4.31 -6.11 0.11
C VAL A 70 -3.17 -7.02 0.56
N GLY A 71 -1.94 -6.61 0.31
CA GLY A 71 -0.75 -7.21 0.91
C GLY A 71 -0.48 -6.60 2.28
N LYS A 72 -0.14 -7.44 3.26
CA LYS A 72 0.23 -7.04 4.62
C LYS A 72 1.65 -7.50 4.92
N ASP A 73 2.47 -6.60 5.47
CA ASP A 73 3.81 -6.96 5.94
C ASP A 73 3.75 -7.95 7.11
N CYS A 74 4.69 -8.88 7.13
CA CYS A 74 4.98 -9.65 8.33
C CYS A 74 5.64 -8.76 9.41
N PRO A 75 5.72 -9.19 10.67
CA PRO A 75 6.48 -8.51 11.69
C PRO A 75 7.94 -8.32 11.26
N ARG A 76 8.48 -7.11 11.43
CA ARG A 76 9.84 -6.74 10.97
C ARG A 76 10.91 -7.77 11.28
N LYS A 77 10.92 -8.30 12.51
CA LYS A 77 11.89 -9.30 12.97
C LYS A 77 11.82 -10.64 12.23
N GLU A 78 10.72 -10.89 11.53
CA GLU A 78 10.45 -12.14 10.81
C GLU A 78 10.78 -12.04 9.33
N ILE A 79 11.03 -10.84 8.80
CA ILE A 79 11.36 -10.61 7.38
C ILE A 79 12.54 -11.50 6.97
N TRP A 80 12.36 -12.30 5.92
CA TRP A 80 13.37 -13.25 5.45
C TRP A 80 14.68 -12.56 5.06
N ARG A 81 14.62 -11.34 4.52
CA ARG A 81 15.80 -10.55 4.13
C ARG A 81 16.70 -10.23 5.33
N MET A 82 16.13 -10.07 6.53
CA MET A 82 16.91 -9.80 7.75
C MET A 82 17.75 -11.02 8.19
N LYS A 83 17.34 -12.24 7.80
CA LYS A 83 18.15 -13.45 8.06
C LYS A 83 19.39 -13.48 7.18
N LEU A 84 19.32 -12.93 5.95
CA LEU A 84 20.43 -12.87 5.01
C LEU A 84 21.29 -11.63 5.21
N PHE A 85 20.67 -10.52 5.58
CA PHE A 85 21.30 -9.23 5.77
C PHE A 85 20.71 -8.52 7.00
N PRO A 86 21.31 -8.69 8.19
CA PRO A 86 20.79 -8.15 9.45
C PRO A 86 20.58 -6.62 9.46
N GLU A 87 21.35 -5.89 8.65
CA GLU A 87 21.24 -4.43 8.53
C GLU A 87 20.11 -3.98 7.56
N TYR A 88 19.37 -4.93 6.98
CA TYR A 88 18.26 -4.61 6.08
C TYR A 88 17.28 -3.64 6.73
N LYS A 89 17.06 -2.50 6.08
CA LYS A 89 16.24 -1.40 6.63
C LYS A 89 16.68 -0.94 8.04
N GLY A 90 17.97 -1.08 8.37
CA GLY A 90 18.53 -0.77 9.70
C GLY A 90 18.27 0.66 10.17
N ASN A 91 18.19 1.61 9.23
CA ASN A 91 17.87 3.02 9.51
C ASN A 91 16.39 3.27 9.83
N ARG A 92 15.51 2.27 9.67
CA ARG A 92 14.09 2.36 10.02
C ARG A 92 13.91 1.91 11.46
N GLY A 93 13.64 2.81 12.37
CA GLY A 93 13.39 2.48 13.79
C GLY A 93 14.11 3.38 14.78
N GLN A 94 14.81 4.40 14.29
CA GLN A 94 15.07 5.56 15.13
C GLN A 94 13.71 6.23 15.37
N ASP A 95 13.48 6.65 16.62
CA ASP A 95 12.25 7.34 16.99
C ASP A 95 12.18 8.66 16.20
N ASP A 96 11.41 8.60 15.10
CA ASP A 96 11.16 9.75 14.23
C ASP A 96 9.89 10.51 14.63
N GLY A 97 9.33 10.18 15.81
CA GLY A 97 8.08 10.74 16.30
C GLY A 97 6.83 10.25 15.55
N PHE A 98 6.92 9.16 14.77
CA PHE A 98 5.78 8.60 14.07
C PHE A 98 4.77 7.96 15.03
N MET A 99 3.56 8.53 15.09
CA MET A 99 2.47 8.08 15.97
C MET A 99 1.39 7.27 15.24
N GLY A 100 1.63 6.85 14.00
CA GLY A 100 0.67 6.12 13.18
C GLY A 100 0.49 4.64 13.51
N GLY A 101 1.36 4.04 14.34
CA GLY A 101 1.33 2.62 14.65
C GLY A 101 -0.04 2.09 15.12
N PRO A 102 -0.71 2.73 16.11
CA PRO A 102 -2.05 2.34 16.55
C PRO A 102 -3.10 2.39 15.43
N PHE A 103 -2.99 3.32 14.48
CA PHE A 103 -3.88 3.42 13.33
C PHE A 103 -3.68 2.27 12.34
N PHE A 104 -2.45 1.81 12.16
CA PHE A 104 -2.16 0.63 11.34
C PHE A 104 -2.77 -0.61 11.96
N LYS A 105 -2.57 -0.80 13.25
CA LYS A 105 -3.19 -1.87 14.01
C LYS A 105 -4.71 -1.85 13.86
N MET A 106 -5.34 -0.69 14.09
CA MET A 106 -6.77 -0.49 13.93
C MET A 106 -7.24 -0.81 12.51
N ALA A 107 -6.50 -0.43 11.46
CA ALA A 107 -6.89 -0.68 10.08
C ALA A 107 -7.08 -2.19 9.79
N TYR A 108 -6.26 -3.03 10.41
CA TYR A 108 -6.33 -4.48 10.26
C TYR A 108 -7.29 -5.15 11.25
N GLU A 109 -7.29 -4.74 12.52
CA GLU A 109 -8.13 -5.36 13.56
C GLU A 109 -9.60 -5.01 13.42
N ASP A 110 -9.91 -3.78 13.00
CA ASP A 110 -11.29 -3.34 12.77
C ASP A 110 -11.78 -3.63 11.34
N ASN A 111 -11.01 -4.37 10.54
CA ASN A 111 -11.33 -4.76 9.17
C ASN A 111 -11.68 -3.55 8.27
N LEU A 112 -10.91 -2.45 8.37
CA LEU A 112 -11.20 -1.25 7.58
C LEU A 112 -10.95 -1.47 6.09
N PHE A 113 -10.02 -2.34 5.72
CA PHE A 113 -9.80 -2.75 4.34
C PHE A 113 -11.01 -3.49 3.77
N GLU A 114 -11.53 -4.46 4.50
CA GLU A 114 -12.69 -5.26 4.12
C GLU A 114 -13.96 -4.39 4.03
N LYS A 115 -14.14 -3.47 4.97
CA LYS A 115 -15.21 -2.45 4.92
C LYS A 115 -15.09 -1.55 3.70
N GLY A 116 -13.88 -1.31 3.20
CA GLY A 116 -13.60 -0.58 1.96
C GLY A 116 -13.78 -1.40 0.68
N GLY A 117 -14.14 -2.69 0.79
CA GLY A 117 -14.39 -3.57 -0.34
C GLY A 117 -13.25 -4.54 -0.69
N VAL A 118 -12.19 -4.57 0.10
CA VAL A 118 -11.12 -5.58 -0.05
C VAL A 118 -11.70 -6.96 0.20
N LYS A 119 -11.44 -7.90 -0.71
CA LYS A 119 -11.95 -9.28 -0.67
C LYS A 119 -10.99 -10.25 -0.03
N LEU A 120 -9.69 -9.98 -0.13
CA LEU A 120 -8.65 -10.88 0.36
C LEU A 120 -7.50 -10.07 0.95
N ARG A 121 -7.01 -10.51 2.11
CA ARG A 121 -5.78 -10.04 2.74
C ARG A 121 -4.72 -11.11 2.57
N LEU A 122 -3.60 -10.74 1.97
CA LEU A 122 -2.44 -11.62 1.81
C LEU A 122 -1.40 -11.27 2.86
N SER A 123 -0.98 -12.27 3.60
CA SER A 123 0.16 -12.17 4.52
C SER A 123 0.83 -13.53 4.65
N TYR A 124 2.12 -13.53 4.85
CA TYR A 124 2.89 -14.72 5.13
C TYR A 124 3.99 -14.39 6.14
N ASP A 125 4.33 -15.34 7.01
CA ASP A 125 5.14 -15.11 8.22
C ASP A 125 6.51 -14.46 8.00
N THR A 126 7.06 -14.58 6.81
CA THR A 126 8.40 -14.05 6.49
C THR A 126 8.41 -13.05 5.36
N LEU A 127 7.26 -12.78 4.74
CA LEU A 127 7.17 -11.95 3.55
C LEU A 127 6.69 -10.53 3.89
N GLU A 128 7.24 -9.58 3.18
CA GLU A 128 6.72 -8.21 3.16
C GLU A 128 5.52 -8.09 2.21
N ALA A 129 4.79 -7.00 2.27
CA ALA A 129 3.61 -6.77 1.43
C ALA A 129 3.95 -6.82 -0.07
N ASP A 130 5.12 -6.29 -0.44
CA ASP A 130 5.62 -6.28 -1.83
C ASP A 130 5.88 -7.70 -2.35
N ASP A 131 6.46 -8.59 -1.53
CA ASP A 131 6.65 -9.99 -1.87
C ASP A 131 5.29 -10.68 -2.11
N CYS A 132 4.35 -10.50 -1.18
CA CYS A 132 3.00 -11.06 -1.29
C CYS A 132 2.29 -10.59 -2.56
N ILE A 133 2.38 -9.31 -2.88
CA ILE A 133 1.75 -8.71 -4.07
C ILE A 133 2.42 -9.22 -5.35
N ALA A 134 3.75 -9.31 -5.39
CA ALA A 134 4.47 -9.81 -6.56
C ALA A 134 4.12 -11.27 -6.85
N ILE A 135 4.09 -12.13 -5.81
CA ILE A 135 3.67 -13.53 -5.93
C ILE A 135 2.22 -13.63 -6.42
N ALA A 136 1.31 -12.83 -5.82
CA ALA A 136 -0.09 -12.82 -6.22
C ALA A 136 -0.28 -12.36 -7.67
N ALA A 137 0.42 -11.30 -8.09
CA ALA A 137 0.37 -10.81 -9.46
C ALA A 137 0.80 -11.88 -10.45
N LYS A 138 1.93 -12.55 -10.19
CA LYS A 138 2.40 -13.67 -11.02
C LYS A 138 1.36 -14.78 -11.08
N TYR A 139 0.86 -15.23 -9.93
CA TYR A 139 -0.15 -16.29 -9.86
C TYR A 139 -1.42 -15.94 -10.65
N ILE A 140 -1.91 -14.71 -10.54
CA ILE A 140 -3.08 -14.22 -11.26
C ILE A 140 -2.84 -14.27 -12.77
N LEU A 141 -1.69 -13.77 -13.23
CA LEU A 141 -1.35 -13.76 -14.65
C LEU A 141 -1.22 -15.16 -15.26
N ASP A 142 -0.72 -16.11 -14.45
CA ASP A 142 -0.57 -17.52 -14.86
C ASP A 142 -1.93 -18.27 -14.92
N LYS A 143 -2.89 -17.87 -14.07
CA LYS A 143 -4.18 -18.54 -13.97
C LYS A 143 -5.26 -17.97 -14.89
N TRP A 144 -5.21 -16.68 -15.20
CA TRP A 144 -6.21 -15.98 -15.99
C TRP A 144 -5.53 -15.23 -17.15
N GLU A 145 -5.63 -15.77 -18.34
CA GLU A 145 -5.03 -15.19 -19.55
C GLU A 145 -5.54 -13.77 -19.86
N ASP A 146 -6.80 -13.49 -19.49
CA ASP A 146 -7.47 -12.20 -19.68
C ASP A 146 -7.34 -11.23 -18.50
N ALA A 147 -6.54 -11.58 -17.47
CA ALA A 147 -6.41 -10.76 -16.27
C ALA A 147 -5.65 -9.47 -16.53
N ASN A 148 -6.15 -8.38 -15.91
CA ASN A 148 -5.43 -7.12 -15.77
C ASN A 148 -5.28 -6.77 -14.30
N ILE A 149 -4.13 -6.22 -13.95
CA ILE A 149 -3.74 -5.94 -12.56
C ILE A 149 -3.35 -4.46 -12.43
N TRP A 150 -3.91 -3.81 -11.42
CA TRP A 150 -3.51 -2.47 -10.98
C TRP A 150 -2.93 -2.58 -9.58
N ILE A 151 -1.65 -2.26 -9.43
CA ILE A 151 -0.97 -2.24 -8.13
C ILE A 151 -1.03 -0.82 -7.59
N ILE A 152 -1.48 -0.67 -6.35
CA ILE A 152 -1.54 0.62 -5.64
C ILE A 152 -0.35 0.69 -4.69
N ALA A 153 0.71 1.32 -5.13
CA ALA A 153 1.97 1.46 -4.41
C ALA A 153 2.72 2.73 -4.85
N SER A 154 3.76 3.10 -4.11
CA SER A 154 4.70 4.15 -4.52
C SER A 154 6.14 3.66 -4.63
N ASP A 155 6.40 2.43 -4.22
CA ASP A 155 7.72 1.84 -4.31
C ASP A 155 8.05 1.49 -5.76
N MET A 156 9.23 1.96 -6.20
CA MET A 156 9.70 1.70 -7.56
C MET A 156 10.08 0.23 -7.77
N ASP A 157 10.22 -0.56 -6.71
CA ASP A 157 10.52 -1.99 -6.81
C ASP A 157 9.42 -2.77 -7.54
N TYR A 158 8.20 -2.29 -7.49
CA TYR A 158 7.09 -2.84 -8.26
C TYR A 158 7.27 -2.72 -9.79
N LEU A 159 8.12 -1.82 -10.28
CA LEU A 159 8.39 -1.70 -11.72
C LEU A 159 9.00 -2.97 -12.33
N GLN A 160 9.62 -3.82 -11.51
CA GLN A 160 10.17 -5.11 -11.94
C GLN A 160 9.09 -6.07 -12.47
N ILE A 161 7.84 -5.89 -12.07
CA ILE A 161 6.71 -6.72 -12.51
C ILE A 161 5.72 -5.96 -13.41
N ALA A 162 6.07 -4.74 -13.79
CA ALA A 162 5.25 -3.95 -14.71
C ALA A 162 5.20 -4.60 -16.11
N SER A 163 4.03 -4.58 -16.73
CA SER A 163 3.81 -5.11 -18.07
C SER A 163 2.58 -4.48 -18.70
N ASP A 164 2.23 -4.87 -19.91
CA ASP A 164 0.98 -4.41 -20.55
C ASP A 164 -0.26 -4.76 -19.71
N ARG A 165 -0.20 -5.86 -18.95
CA ARG A 165 -1.28 -6.33 -18.07
C ARG A 165 -1.10 -5.93 -16.60
N VAL A 166 0.04 -5.37 -16.21
CA VAL A 166 0.33 -4.93 -14.83
C VAL A 166 0.73 -3.48 -14.81
N LYS A 167 -0.13 -2.64 -14.28
CA LYS A 167 0.09 -1.20 -14.13
C LYS A 167 0.21 -0.82 -12.66
N ILE A 168 1.01 0.18 -12.37
CA ILE A 168 1.30 0.60 -11.00
C ILE A 168 0.90 2.06 -10.81
N TYR A 169 0.01 2.31 -9.87
CA TYR A 169 -0.51 3.65 -9.57
C TYR A 169 -0.20 4.04 -8.12
N ASN A 170 0.18 5.28 -7.92
CA ASN A 170 0.23 5.83 -6.58
C ASN A 170 -1.16 6.34 -6.13
N LEU A 171 -1.30 6.68 -4.84
CA LEU A 171 -2.55 7.21 -4.28
C LEU A 171 -2.86 8.66 -4.69
N LYS A 172 -1.99 9.29 -5.50
CA LYS A 172 -2.29 10.51 -6.26
C LYS A 172 -2.85 10.19 -7.65
N HIS A 173 -3.10 8.92 -7.92
CA HIS A 173 -3.61 8.37 -9.19
C HIS A 173 -2.69 8.62 -10.39
N LYS A 174 -1.40 8.77 -10.14
CA LYS A 174 -0.39 8.86 -11.18
C LYS A 174 0.08 7.44 -11.52
N ASP A 175 0.06 7.11 -12.80
CA ASP A 175 0.66 5.88 -13.32
C ASP A 175 2.19 6.02 -13.26
N ILE A 176 2.84 5.19 -12.44
CA ILE A 176 4.30 5.22 -12.30
C ILE A 176 5.00 4.35 -13.35
N THR A 177 4.29 3.48 -14.04
CA THR A 177 4.81 2.71 -15.17
C THR A 177 5.08 3.59 -16.40
N GLU A 178 4.43 4.76 -16.46
CA GLU A 178 4.65 5.77 -17.50
C GLU A 178 5.66 6.86 -17.07
N SER A 179 6.30 6.68 -15.91
CA SER A 179 7.30 7.64 -15.43
C SER A 179 8.58 7.57 -16.27
N LYS A 180 9.36 8.67 -16.26
CA LYS A 180 10.66 8.73 -16.94
C LYS A 180 11.67 7.71 -16.38
N ASN A 181 11.44 7.22 -15.17
CA ASN A 181 12.30 6.26 -14.47
C ASN A 181 11.86 4.81 -14.68
N CYS A 182 10.83 4.57 -15.49
CA CYS A 182 10.37 3.23 -15.84
C CYS A 182 10.74 2.94 -17.29
N PHE A 183 11.55 1.91 -17.50
CA PHE A 183 11.94 1.47 -18.84
C PHE A 183 11.01 0.41 -19.42
N LYS A 184 10.03 -0.06 -18.64
CA LYS A 184 9.16 -1.21 -18.95
C LYS A 184 9.97 -2.49 -19.25
N ASP A 185 11.11 -2.60 -18.63
CA ASP A 185 12.08 -3.68 -18.75
C ASP A 185 12.58 -4.01 -17.34
N ALA A 186 12.22 -5.17 -16.83
CA ALA A 186 12.48 -5.56 -15.44
C ALA A 186 13.97 -5.53 -15.09
N GLU A 187 14.87 -5.90 -16.02
CA GLU A 187 16.30 -5.88 -15.77
C GLU A 187 16.85 -4.45 -15.66
N LYS A 188 16.41 -3.57 -16.57
CA LYS A 188 16.83 -2.15 -16.53
C LYS A 188 16.24 -1.43 -15.33
N ASP A 189 14.96 -1.69 -15.02
CA ASP A 189 14.30 -1.09 -13.87
C ASP A 189 14.94 -1.55 -12.56
N LEU A 190 15.41 -2.79 -12.48
CA LEU A 190 16.19 -3.29 -11.35
C LEU A 190 17.60 -2.66 -11.30
N PHE A 191 18.30 -2.59 -12.42
CA PHE A 191 19.66 -2.05 -12.50
C PHE A 191 19.74 -0.57 -12.10
N CYS A 192 18.75 0.22 -12.44
CA CYS A 192 18.70 1.65 -12.08
C CYS A 192 18.41 1.91 -10.60
N LYS A 193 18.22 0.87 -9.80
CA LYS A 193 17.93 0.97 -8.35
C LYS A 193 19.08 0.54 -7.45
N ILE A 194 20.10 -0.07 -8.02
CA ILE A 194 21.33 -0.43 -7.34
C ILE A 194 22.30 0.76 -7.37
#